data_8ddd501c7c056499e091b84c136b755d
#
_entry.id   8ddd501c7c056499e091b84c136b755d
#
_cell.length_a   1.000
_cell.length_b   1.000
_cell.length_c   1.000
_cell.angle_alpha   90.00
_cell.angle_beta   90.00
_cell.angle_gamma   90.00
#
_symmetry.space_group_name_H-M   'P 1'
#
loop_
_entity.id
_entity.type
_entity.pdbx_description
1 polymer ?
#
loop_
_entity_poly.entity_id
_entity_poly.type
_entity_poly.pdbx_seq_one_letter_code
_entity_poly.pdbx_strand_id
1 'polypeptide(L)'
;MIKNQLITDEYAIYESDCLYVLPTLKDESIDLSVYSPPFCGLYHYSSSENDFSNCESRDQFLQQYEFLIKEIARVTKPGRITAVHVTDINSCRDEHLWDFPHEVIMLHEKYGFHYRNRVTIWKEPLKVRMRTMVKSLMHKLIVEDSTECFPAMPDYLLIFKKAGENTIPVTHPVGLRHYAGSMPFLKAHEDTYGDYETFRKKWLSFTGDVRENKLSHVTWQRYASSVWDDIRIDEVLQFQDSKDEDDEKHVHPLQLDVIDRVVELYSNPGETVLTPFMGVGSEVYSAVRLGRKGFGIELKDTYFKQATINLAELKHKMVEQQKLF
;
A
#
# COMPACT_ATOMS: atom_id res chain seq x y z
N MET A 1 0.77 24.95 -3.11
CA MET A 1 1.44 25.61 -1.95
C MET A 1 1.26 24.70 -0.74
N ILE A 2 2.30 24.57 0.10
CA ILE A 2 2.21 23.83 1.38
C ILE A 2 1.33 24.63 2.32
N LYS A 3 0.25 24.02 2.80
CA LYS A 3 -0.68 24.65 3.76
C LYS A 3 -0.24 24.35 5.20
N ASN A 4 0.20 23.10 5.45
CA ASN A 4 0.63 22.63 6.75
C ASN A 4 1.75 21.60 6.61
N GLN A 5 2.55 21.41 7.65
CA GLN A 5 3.57 20.36 7.67
C GLN A 5 3.90 19.92 9.10
N LEU A 6 4.32 18.68 9.25
CA LEU A 6 4.86 18.14 10.48
C LEU A 6 6.14 17.36 10.16
N ILE A 7 7.27 17.83 10.68
CA ILE A 7 8.59 17.26 10.42
C ILE A 7 9.20 16.83 11.75
N THR A 8 9.63 15.59 11.83
CA THR A 8 10.32 14.96 12.96
C THR A 8 11.57 14.24 12.46
N ASP A 9 12.30 13.58 13.35
CA ASP A 9 13.45 12.75 12.96
C ASP A 9 13.01 11.46 12.22
N GLU A 10 11.78 10.99 12.49
CA GLU A 10 11.24 9.74 11.95
C GLU A 10 10.39 9.93 10.70
N TYR A 11 9.76 11.10 10.54
CA TYR A 11 8.90 11.35 9.38
C TYR A 11 8.75 12.83 9.05
N ALA A 12 8.39 13.09 7.78
CA ALA A 12 7.95 14.39 7.29
C ALA A 12 6.62 14.21 6.54
N ILE A 13 5.58 14.94 6.96
CA ILE A 13 4.27 14.94 6.29
C ILE A 13 3.85 16.34 5.92
N TYR A 14 3.21 16.48 4.76
CA TYR A 14 2.85 17.76 4.17
C TYR A 14 1.38 17.78 3.75
N GLU A 15 0.65 18.81 4.18
CA GLU A 15 -0.65 19.16 3.63
C GLU A 15 -0.44 19.99 2.37
N SER A 16 -0.48 19.35 1.21
CA SER A 16 -0.19 19.98 -0.07
C SER A 16 -0.59 19.07 -1.24
N ASP A 17 -0.61 19.64 -2.43
CA ASP A 17 -0.56 18.88 -3.66
C ASP A 17 0.81 18.20 -3.83
N CYS A 18 0.82 16.91 -4.19
CA CYS A 18 2.05 16.14 -4.38
C CYS A 18 2.91 16.69 -5.53
N LEU A 19 2.29 17.21 -6.60
CA LEU A 19 3.00 17.84 -7.71
C LEU A 19 3.68 19.17 -7.34
N TYR A 20 3.33 19.74 -6.18
CA TYR A 20 4.03 20.90 -5.65
C TYR A 20 5.20 20.52 -4.74
N VAL A 21 5.07 19.44 -3.96
CA VAL A 21 6.10 19.02 -2.99
C VAL A 21 7.19 18.18 -3.65
N LEU A 22 6.84 17.20 -4.49
CA LEU A 22 7.81 16.30 -5.10
C LEU A 22 8.94 16.99 -5.85
N PRO A 23 8.71 18.06 -6.64
CA PRO A 23 9.78 18.80 -7.31
C PRO A 23 10.81 19.45 -6.37
N THR A 24 10.46 19.62 -5.08
CA THR A 24 11.40 20.16 -4.08
C THR A 24 12.36 19.10 -3.53
N LEU A 25 12.07 17.82 -3.74
CA LEU A 25 12.93 16.72 -3.32
C LEU A 25 14.13 16.59 -4.24
N LYS A 26 15.26 16.21 -3.65
CA LYS A 26 16.49 15.92 -4.38
C LYS A 26 16.30 14.69 -5.26
N ASP A 27 16.90 14.66 -6.44
CA ASP A 27 16.99 13.49 -7.30
C ASP A 27 17.59 12.32 -6.50
N GLU A 28 17.09 11.11 -6.77
CA GLU A 28 17.63 9.88 -6.22
C GLU A 28 17.76 9.89 -4.68
N SER A 29 16.77 10.46 -3.99
CA SER A 29 16.75 10.58 -2.52
C SER A 29 15.84 9.56 -1.83
N ILE A 30 14.92 8.92 -2.55
CA ILE A 30 13.90 8.01 -2.03
C ILE A 30 14.32 6.55 -2.24
N ASP A 31 14.21 5.75 -1.17
CA ASP A 31 14.59 4.34 -1.15
C ASP A 31 13.44 3.41 -1.56
N LEU A 32 12.21 3.74 -1.19
CA LEU A 32 11.01 2.99 -1.51
C LEU A 32 9.84 3.94 -1.69
N SER A 33 8.99 3.69 -2.68
CA SER A 33 7.66 4.30 -2.71
C SER A 33 6.59 3.23 -2.59
N VAL A 34 5.58 3.46 -1.77
CA VAL A 34 4.39 2.60 -1.65
C VAL A 34 3.16 3.46 -1.51
N TYR A 35 2.15 3.24 -2.36
CA TYR A 35 0.95 4.06 -2.38
C TYR A 35 -0.19 3.42 -3.18
N SER A 36 -1.39 3.93 -2.96
CA SER A 36 -2.57 3.71 -3.80
C SER A 36 -2.94 5.03 -4.46
N PRO A 37 -2.95 5.14 -5.81
CA PRO A 37 -3.39 6.37 -6.46
C PRO A 37 -4.89 6.58 -6.26
N PRO A 38 -5.38 7.82 -6.34
CA PRO A 38 -6.82 8.07 -6.40
C PRO A 38 -7.43 7.42 -7.63
N PHE A 39 -8.65 6.93 -7.52
CA PHE A 39 -9.35 6.24 -8.61
C PHE A 39 -10.25 7.23 -9.35
N CYS A 40 -9.88 7.56 -10.59
CA CYS A 40 -10.63 8.49 -11.44
C CYS A 40 -12.11 8.11 -11.57
N GLY A 41 -12.99 9.00 -11.19
CA GLY A 41 -14.46 8.84 -11.35
C GLY A 41 -15.10 7.76 -10.48
N LEU A 42 -14.31 7.05 -9.63
CA LEU A 42 -14.85 6.07 -8.69
C LEU A 42 -15.21 6.71 -7.34
N TYR A 43 -14.35 7.63 -6.87
CA TYR A 43 -14.53 8.37 -5.63
C TYR A 43 -14.19 9.84 -5.82
N HIS A 44 -14.86 10.72 -5.07
CA HIS A 44 -14.48 12.12 -4.92
C HIS A 44 -13.84 12.30 -3.56
N TYR A 45 -12.55 12.66 -3.51
CA TYR A 45 -11.82 12.79 -2.25
C TYR A 45 -11.84 14.21 -1.71
N SER A 46 -11.94 15.22 -2.58
CA SER A 46 -12.02 16.62 -2.19
C SER A 46 -12.65 17.48 -3.29
N SER A 47 -13.05 18.71 -2.96
CA SER A 47 -13.52 19.72 -3.95
C SER A 47 -12.36 20.46 -4.64
N SER A 48 -11.08 20.05 -4.41
CA SER A 48 -9.94 20.70 -5.00
C SER A 48 -9.81 20.39 -6.50
N GLU A 49 -9.51 21.41 -7.31
CA GLU A 49 -9.18 21.23 -8.73
C GLU A 49 -7.91 20.39 -8.95
N ASN A 50 -7.04 20.28 -7.92
CA ASN A 50 -5.82 19.50 -7.94
C ASN A 50 -6.04 18.04 -7.51
N ASP A 51 -7.26 17.64 -7.19
CA ASP A 51 -7.60 16.27 -6.88
C ASP A 51 -7.75 15.46 -8.16
N PHE A 52 -6.89 14.49 -8.36
CA PHE A 52 -6.89 13.63 -9.55
C PHE A 52 -8.22 12.88 -9.76
N SER A 53 -8.98 12.64 -8.69
CA SER A 53 -10.29 12.00 -8.79
C SER A 53 -11.35 12.88 -9.46
N ASN A 54 -11.14 14.19 -9.51
CA ASN A 54 -12.06 15.17 -10.12
C ASN A 54 -11.84 15.36 -11.62
N CYS A 55 -10.95 14.56 -12.25
CA CYS A 55 -10.74 14.62 -13.69
C CYS A 55 -12.02 14.28 -14.47
N GLU A 56 -12.31 15.05 -15.50
CA GLU A 56 -13.50 14.88 -16.34
C GLU A 56 -13.41 13.65 -17.26
N SER A 57 -12.19 13.17 -17.54
CA SER A 57 -11.93 12.04 -18.42
C SER A 57 -10.74 11.20 -17.96
N ARG A 58 -10.69 9.95 -18.45
CA ARG A 58 -9.55 9.05 -18.26
C ARG A 58 -8.26 9.66 -18.79
N ASP A 59 -8.30 10.28 -19.97
CA ASP A 59 -7.13 10.90 -20.60
C ASP A 59 -6.58 12.04 -19.75
N GLN A 60 -7.45 12.88 -19.20
CA GLN A 60 -7.04 13.95 -18.29
C GLN A 60 -6.39 13.39 -17.02
N PHE A 61 -6.99 12.36 -16.44
CA PHE A 61 -6.40 11.68 -15.28
C PHE A 61 -5.02 11.12 -15.61
N LEU A 62 -4.87 10.39 -16.72
CA LEU A 62 -3.60 9.79 -17.11
C LEU A 62 -2.53 10.85 -17.36
N GLN A 63 -2.89 12.00 -17.97
CA GLN A 63 -1.96 13.12 -18.15
C GLN A 63 -1.48 13.69 -16.81
N GLN A 64 -2.35 13.89 -15.84
CA GLN A 64 -1.96 14.36 -14.50
C GLN A 64 -1.13 13.30 -13.76
N TYR A 65 -1.55 12.04 -13.84
CA TYR A 65 -0.84 10.92 -13.23
C TYR A 65 0.57 10.74 -13.83
N GLU A 66 0.73 11.01 -15.12
CA GLU A 66 2.03 10.99 -15.79
C GLU A 66 3.02 11.98 -15.18
N PHE A 67 2.61 13.20 -14.80
CA PHE A 67 3.48 14.14 -14.10
C PHE A 67 3.97 13.59 -12.77
N LEU A 68 3.08 12.93 -12.01
CA LEU A 68 3.47 12.26 -10.78
C LEU A 68 4.51 11.16 -11.02
N ILE A 69 4.27 10.27 -11.98
CA ILE A 69 5.19 9.16 -12.27
C ILE A 69 6.56 9.65 -12.69
N LYS A 70 6.64 10.75 -13.45
CA LYS A 70 7.90 11.40 -13.80
C LYS A 70 8.67 11.84 -12.56
N GLU A 71 8.00 12.47 -11.58
CA GLU A 71 8.62 12.89 -10.34
C GLU A 71 9.02 11.70 -9.45
N ILE A 72 8.16 10.68 -9.32
CA ILE A 72 8.50 9.42 -8.62
C ILE A 72 9.76 8.80 -9.24
N ALA A 73 9.85 8.77 -10.58
CA ALA A 73 11.02 8.26 -11.27
C ALA A 73 12.27 9.08 -10.97
N ARG A 74 12.18 10.40 -10.91
CA ARG A 74 13.29 11.30 -10.63
C ARG A 74 13.83 11.11 -9.20
N VAL A 75 12.92 11.06 -8.21
CA VAL A 75 13.31 11.01 -6.80
C VAL A 75 13.71 9.62 -6.33
N THR A 76 13.26 8.53 -7.00
CA THR A 76 13.61 7.16 -6.63
C THR A 76 15.06 6.86 -6.99
N LYS A 77 15.83 6.30 -6.08
CA LYS A 77 17.21 5.84 -6.31
C LYS A 77 17.27 4.74 -7.38
N PRO A 78 18.33 4.65 -8.18
CA PRO A 78 18.53 3.57 -9.16
C PRO A 78 18.44 2.18 -8.51
N GLY A 79 17.79 1.24 -9.18
CA GLY A 79 17.64 -0.14 -8.71
C GLY A 79 16.69 -0.34 -7.53
N ARG A 80 16.02 0.72 -7.05
CA ARG A 80 15.07 0.67 -5.93
C ARG A 80 13.64 0.45 -6.41
N ILE A 81 12.75 0.17 -5.47
CA ILE A 81 11.38 -0.29 -5.74
C ILE A 81 10.35 0.82 -5.58
N THR A 82 9.35 0.79 -6.45
CA THR A 82 8.06 1.46 -6.28
C THR A 82 6.96 0.40 -6.31
N ALA A 83 6.10 0.38 -5.32
CA ALA A 83 4.98 -0.54 -5.20
C ALA A 83 3.67 0.26 -5.25
N VAL A 84 2.79 -0.09 -6.19
CA VAL A 84 1.53 0.63 -6.43
C VAL A 84 0.36 -0.31 -6.25
N HIS A 85 -0.52 0.02 -5.31
CA HIS A 85 -1.75 -0.72 -5.07
C HIS A 85 -2.86 -0.16 -5.97
N VAL A 86 -3.46 -1.03 -6.78
CA VAL A 86 -4.48 -0.68 -7.77
C VAL A 86 -5.56 -1.76 -7.87
N THR A 87 -6.65 -1.42 -8.53
CA THR A 87 -7.69 -2.37 -8.96
C THR A 87 -8.20 -1.97 -10.34
N ASP A 88 -8.88 -2.86 -11.03
CA ASP A 88 -9.66 -2.51 -12.21
C ASP A 88 -10.78 -1.54 -11.81
N ILE A 89 -11.07 -0.56 -12.66
CA ILE A 89 -12.09 0.46 -12.37
C ILE A 89 -13.35 0.14 -13.17
N ASN A 90 -14.46 -0.04 -12.45
CA ASN A 90 -15.76 -0.18 -13.09
C ASN A 90 -16.31 1.21 -13.42
N SER A 91 -16.50 1.49 -14.71
CA SER A 91 -17.19 2.69 -15.14
C SER A 91 -18.70 2.51 -14.94
N CYS A 92 -19.31 3.33 -14.11
CA CYS A 92 -20.76 3.34 -13.94
C CYS A 92 -21.55 3.70 -15.22
N ARG A 93 -20.86 4.17 -16.27
CA ARG A 93 -21.45 4.65 -17.53
C ARG A 93 -21.26 3.67 -18.69
N ASP A 94 -20.22 2.85 -18.62
CA ASP A 94 -19.87 1.90 -19.66
C ASP A 94 -19.92 0.49 -19.08
N GLU A 95 -20.40 -0.48 -19.86
CA GLU A 95 -20.41 -1.90 -19.45
C GLU A 95 -19.00 -2.52 -19.41
N HIS A 96 -17.95 -1.71 -19.63
CA HIS A 96 -16.57 -2.17 -19.72
C HIS A 96 -15.76 -1.79 -18.48
N LEU A 97 -14.98 -2.72 -17.99
CA LEU A 97 -13.93 -2.44 -17.02
C LEU A 97 -12.81 -1.63 -17.67
N TRP A 98 -12.29 -0.67 -16.93
CA TRP A 98 -11.04 -0.02 -17.28
C TRP A 98 -9.89 -0.80 -16.63
N ASP A 99 -9.03 -1.40 -17.46
CA ASP A 99 -7.78 -2.04 -17.02
C ASP A 99 -6.78 -0.95 -16.59
N PHE A 100 -7.06 -0.34 -15.43
CA PHE A 100 -6.21 0.69 -14.86
C PHE A 100 -4.82 0.16 -14.47
N PRO A 101 -4.68 -1.08 -13.97
CA PRO A 101 -3.35 -1.68 -13.77
C PRO A 101 -2.47 -1.66 -15.01
N HIS A 102 -3.01 -1.88 -16.21
CA HIS A 102 -2.26 -1.81 -17.46
C HIS A 102 -1.71 -0.39 -17.72
N GLU A 103 -2.54 0.63 -17.56
CA GLU A 103 -2.11 2.02 -17.75
C GLU A 103 -1.00 2.42 -16.77
N VAL A 104 -1.14 2.00 -15.51
CA VAL A 104 -0.11 2.23 -14.50
C VAL A 104 1.21 1.57 -14.88
N ILE A 105 1.17 0.34 -15.42
CA ILE A 105 2.37 -0.37 -15.90
C ILE A 105 3.01 0.41 -17.04
N MET A 106 2.24 0.78 -18.07
CA MET A 106 2.75 1.48 -19.24
C MET A 106 3.40 2.83 -18.88
N LEU A 107 2.78 3.59 -17.97
CA LEU A 107 3.34 4.86 -17.52
C LEU A 107 4.65 4.69 -16.74
N HIS A 108 4.74 3.71 -15.85
CA HIS A 108 5.99 3.45 -15.12
C HIS A 108 7.11 3.01 -16.06
N GLU A 109 6.85 2.12 -17.00
CA GLU A 109 7.85 1.68 -17.99
C GLU A 109 8.33 2.83 -18.87
N LYS A 110 7.43 3.74 -19.28
CA LYS A 110 7.75 4.96 -20.03
C LYS A 110 8.79 5.84 -19.32
N TYR A 111 8.77 5.86 -17.98
CA TYR A 111 9.68 6.67 -17.15
C TYR A 111 10.83 5.88 -16.52
N GLY A 112 11.19 4.74 -17.12
CA GLY A 112 12.42 4.00 -16.78
C GLY A 112 12.30 3.07 -15.58
N PHE A 113 11.10 2.65 -15.24
CA PHE A 113 10.90 1.51 -14.37
C PHE A 113 10.80 0.22 -15.19
N HIS A 114 11.18 -0.88 -14.57
CA HIS A 114 10.91 -2.23 -15.06
C HIS A 114 9.79 -2.84 -14.25
N TYR A 115 8.70 -3.21 -14.89
CA TYR A 115 7.65 -4.00 -14.26
C TYR A 115 8.18 -5.37 -13.86
N ARG A 116 8.12 -5.70 -12.57
CA ARG A 116 8.75 -6.92 -12.01
C ARG A 116 7.76 -7.99 -11.66
N ASN A 117 6.65 -7.61 -11.03
CA ASN A 117 5.69 -8.57 -10.51
C ASN A 117 4.33 -7.92 -10.24
N ARG A 118 3.30 -8.78 -10.18
CA ARG A 118 1.96 -8.45 -9.71
C ARG A 118 1.57 -9.45 -8.62
N VAL A 119 1.16 -8.94 -7.48
CA VAL A 119 0.52 -9.74 -6.45
C VAL A 119 -0.98 -9.48 -6.51
N THR A 120 -1.79 -10.52 -6.53
CA THR A 120 -3.24 -10.44 -6.43
C THR A 120 -3.63 -10.49 -4.95
N ILE A 121 -4.34 -9.48 -4.47
CA ILE A 121 -4.88 -9.42 -3.11
C ILE A 121 -6.32 -9.94 -3.17
N TRP A 122 -6.53 -11.12 -2.60
CA TRP A 122 -7.85 -11.75 -2.60
C TRP A 122 -8.83 -10.96 -1.72
N LYS A 123 -10.05 -10.85 -2.19
CA LYS A 123 -11.16 -10.25 -1.44
C LYS A 123 -12.30 -11.26 -1.28
N GLU A 124 -12.81 -11.35 -0.07
CA GLU A 124 -13.94 -12.22 0.24
C GLU A 124 -15.21 -11.70 -0.50
N PRO A 125 -15.81 -12.49 -1.42
CA PRO A 125 -16.88 -12.02 -2.31
C PRO A 125 -18.12 -11.50 -1.57
N LEU A 126 -18.48 -12.10 -0.43
CA LEU A 126 -19.63 -11.65 0.35
C LEU A 126 -19.39 -10.26 0.97
N LYS A 127 -18.19 -10.01 1.51
CA LYS A 127 -17.80 -8.70 2.04
C LYS A 127 -17.79 -7.65 0.93
N VAL A 128 -17.24 -7.99 -0.25
CA VAL A 128 -17.29 -7.10 -1.43
C VAL A 128 -18.73 -6.77 -1.79
N ARG A 129 -19.59 -7.79 -1.88
CA ARG A 129 -21.01 -7.59 -2.20
C ARG A 129 -21.74 -6.70 -1.22
N MET A 130 -21.54 -6.92 0.08
CA MET A 130 -22.16 -6.11 1.14
C MET A 130 -21.70 -4.65 1.09
N ARG A 131 -20.45 -4.42 0.72
CA ARG A 131 -19.82 -3.11 0.70
C ARG A 131 -20.15 -2.31 -0.56
N THR A 132 -20.14 -2.95 -1.72
CA THR A 132 -20.35 -2.29 -3.02
C THR A 132 -21.78 -2.38 -3.55
N MET A 133 -22.60 -3.25 -2.95
CA MET A 133 -23.99 -3.54 -3.39
C MET A 133 -24.05 -3.98 -4.86
N VAL A 134 -22.96 -4.47 -5.42
CA VAL A 134 -22.86 -4.86 -6.83
C VAL A 134 -23.76 -6.05 -7.13
N LYS A 135 -24.55 -5.95 -8.22
CA LYS A 135 -25.55 -6.97 -8.57
C LYS A 135 -24.93 -8.26 -9.11
N SER A 136 -23.81 -8.17 -9.83
CA SER A 136 -23.14 -9.29 -10.47
C SER A 136 -22.69 -10.41 -9.51
N LEU A 137 -22.60 -10.13 -8.21
CA LEU A 137 -22.30 -11.11 -7.15
C LEU A 137 -23.55 -11.73 -6.50
N MET A 138 -24.75 -11.46 -7.03
CA MET A 138 -25.97 -12.02 -6.46
C MET A 138 -26.21 -13.44 -6.97
N HIS A 139 -26.38 -14.41 -6.06
CA HIS A 139 -26.73 -15.79 -6.42
C HIS A 139 -27.99 -15.89 -7.29
N LYS A 140 -28.92 -14.94 -7.16
CA LYS A 140 -30.11 -14.87 -8.01
C LYS A 140 -29.77 -14.90 -9.50
N LEU A 141 -28.74 -14.16 -9.91
CA LEU A 141 -28.31 -14.09 -11.32
C LEU A 141 -27.79 -15.41 -11.85
N ILE A 142 -27.17 -16.25 -11.01
CA ILE A 142 -26.75 -17.61 -11.43
C ILE A 142 -27.94 -18.44 -11.91
N VAL A 143 -29.13 -18.20 -11.34
CA VAL A 143 -30.36 -18.93 -11.69
C VAL A 143 -31.06 -18.28 -12.89
N GLU A 144 -31.00 -16.97 -13.01
CA GLU A 144 -31.73 -16.23 -14.05
C GLU A 144 -30.91 -16.08 -15.35
N ASP A 145 -29.70 -15.55 -15.21
CA ASP A 145 -28.76 -15.39 -16.33
C ASP A 145 -27.31 -15.27 -15.80
N SER A 146 -26.56 -16.35 -15.87
CA SER A 146 -25.18 -16.37 -15.38
C SER A 146 -24.21 -15.55 -16.23
N THR A 147 -24.58 -15.08 -17.40
CA THR A 147 -23.75 -14.20 -18.22
C THR A 147 -23.63 -12.81 -17.60
N GLU A 148 -24.55 -12.43 -16.71
CA GLU A 148 -24.51 -11.21 -15.92
C GLU A 148 -23.68 -11.31 -14.63
N CYS A 149 -23.11 -12.49 -14.36
CA CYS A 149 -22.32 -12.74 -13.16
C CYS A 149 -20.85 -12.50 -13.40
N PHE A 150 -20.23 -11.71 -12.51
CA PHE A 150 -18.79 -11.48 -12.51
C PHE A 150 -18.21 -11.80 -11.13
N PRO A 151 -16.97 -12.32 -11.05
CA PRO A 151 -16.30 -12.52 -9.77
C PRO A 151 -16.05 -11.16 -9.08
N ALA A 152 -15.85 -11.21 -7.76
CA ALA A 152 -15.39 -10.05 -7.03
C ALA A 152 -14.01 -9.60 -7.57
N MET A 153 -13.88 -8.32 -7.88
CA MET A 153 -12.60 -7.78 -8.35
C MET A 153 -11.57 -7.82 -7.21
N PRO A 154 -10.39 -8.41 -7.44
CA PRO A 154 -9.29 -8.33 -6.49
C PRO A 154 -8.65 -6.94 -6.53
N ASP A 155 -7.80 -6.66 -5.56
CA ASP A 155 -6.80 -5.61 -5.72
C ASP A 155 -5.49 -6.22 -6.24
N TYR A 156 -4.67 -5.37 -6.79
CA TYR A 156 -3.34 -5.74 -7.27
C TYR A 156 -2.29 -4.86 -6.61
N LEU A 157 -1.17 -5.47 -6.25
CA LEU A 157 0.05 -4.75 -5.91
C LEU A 157 1.03 -4.91 -7.07
N LEU A 158 1.29 -3.82 -7.77
CA LEU A 158 2.24 -3.78 -8.89
C LEU A 158 3.62 -3.40 -8.36
N ILE A 159 4.63 -4.19 -8.67
CA ILE A 159 6.02 -3.97 -8.22
C ILE A 159 6.87 -3.54 -9.39
N PHE A 160 7.46 -2.37 -9.25
CA PHE A 160 8.35 -1.76 -10.24
C PHE A 160 9.75 -1.59 -9.67
N LYS A 161 10.78 -1.82 -10.48
CA LYS A 161 12.17 -1.54 -10.13
C LYS A 161 12.69 -0.45 -11.06
N LYS A 162 13.19 0.67 -10.50
CA LYS A 162 13.83 1.70 -11.30
C LYS A 162 15.08 1.15 -12.01
N ALA A 163 15.26 1.52 -13.26
CA ALA A 163 16.47 1.18 -14.01
C ALA A 163 17.73 1.69 -13.30
N GLY A 164 18.81 0.96 -13.48
CA GLY A 164 20.10 1.24 -12.84
C GLY A 164 20.47 0.22 -11.75
N GLU A 165 21.66 0.38 -11.20
CA GLU A 165 22.22 -0.51 -10.20
C GLU A 165 21.82 -0.07 -8.78
N ASN A 166 21.41 -1.03 -7.96
CA ASN A 166 21.21 -0.81 -6.53
C ASN A 166 22.55 -0.92 -5.80
N THR A 167 23.13 0.21 -5.45
CA THR A 167 24.42 0.27 -4.76
C THR A 167 24.36 -0.11 -3.28
N ILE A 168 23.17 -0.07 -2.68
CA ILE A 168 22.93 -0.45 -1.28
C ILE A 168 21.89 -1.58 -1.24
N PRO A 169 22.32 -2.85 -1.18
CA PRO A 169 21.38 -3.97 -1.13
C PRO A 169 20.42 -3.89 0.04
N VAL A 170 19.16 -4.24 -0.21
CA VAL A 170 18.19 -4.48 0.87
C VAL A 170 18.46 -5.86 1.46
N THR A 171 18.78 -5.92 2.74
CA THR A 171 19.20 -7.15 3.40
C THR A 171 18.39 -7.44 4.65
N HIS A 172 18.25 -8.72 4.98
CA HIS A 172 17.56 -9.19 6.19
C HIS A 172 18.53 -10.00 7.05
N PRO A 173 19.49 -9.35 7.75
CA PRO A 173 20.56 -10.05 8.47
C PRO A 173 20.04 -10.91 9.63
N VAL A 174 18.82 -10.67 10.09
CA VAL A 174 18.14 -11.48 11.12
C VAL A 174 16.96 -12.28 10.56
N GLY A 175 16.77 -12.28 9.24
CA GLY A 175 15.63 -12.88 8.55
C GLY A 175 14.32 -12.09 8.75
N LEU A 176 13.24 -12.60 8.15
CA LEU A 176 11.90 -12.05 8.31
C LEU A 176 11.31 -12.54 9.65
N ARG A 177 11.16 -11.65 10.61
CA ARG A 177 10.69 -11.97 11.97
C ARG A 177 9.28 -11.50 12.26
N HIS A 178 8.80 -10.57 11.48
CA HIS A 178 7.44 -10.06 11.51
C HIS A 178 6.60 -10.76 10.44
N TYR A 179 5.37 -11.09 10.76
CA TYR A 179 4.39 -11.60 9.81
C TYR A 179 3.16 -10.69 9.80
N ALA A 180 2.90 -10.07 8.68
CA ALA A 180 1.73 -9.24 8.44
C ALA A 180 0.67 -10.05 7.68
N GLY A 181 -0.43 -10.40 8.34
CA GLY A 181 -1.51 -11.24 7.79
C GLY A 181 -2.22 -12.09 8.84
N SER A 182 -3.27 -12.78 8.42
CA SER A 182 -4.11 -13.59 9.32
C SER A 182 -3.69 -15.06 9.42
N MET A 183 -3.01 -15.60 8.41
CA MET A 183 -2.68 -17.02 8.30
C MET A 183 -1.19 -17.24 8.02
N PRO A 184 -0.33 -17.23 9.04
CA PRO A 184 1.11 -17.38 8.87
C PRO A 184 1.50 -18.75 8.33
N PHE A 185 0.78 -19.81 8.68
CA PHE A 185 1.06 -21.17 8.21
C PHE A 185 0.27 -21.53 6.96
N LEU A 186 0.97 -22.15 6.01
CA LEU A 186 0.36 -23.04 5.01
C LEU A 186 0.02 -24.37 5.65
N LYS A 187 -0.95 -25.10 5.09
CA LYS A 187 -1.37 -26.42 5.61
C LYS A 187 -0.19 -27.38 5.82
N ALA A 188 0.75 -27.42 4.87
CA ALA A 188 1.94 -28.25 4.98
C ALA A 188 2.84 -27.86 6.15
N HIS A 189 2.85 -26.60 6.58
CA HIS A 189 3.61 -26.16 7.76
C HIS A 189 2.93 -26.58 9.05
N GLU A 190 1.59 -26.51 9.15
CA GLU A 190 0.83 -27.02 10.31
C GLU A 190 1.09 -28.51 10.52
N ASP A 191 1.03 -29.30 9.45
CA ASP A 191 1.28 -30.74 9.50
C ASP A 191 2.73 -31.07 9.94
N THR A 192 3.69 -30.19 9.65
CA THR A 192 5.11 -30.41 9.96
C THR A 192 5.52 -29.86 11.32
N TYR A 193 5.04 -28.68 11.69
CA TYR A 193 5.53 -27.90 12.82
C TYR A 193 4.50 -27.70 13.95
N GLY A 194 3.23 -28.01 13.73
CA GLY A 194 2.16 -27.85 14.70
C GLY A 194 1.72 -26.40 14.85
N ASP A 195 1.52 -25.96 16.08
CA ASP A 195 0.99 -24.63 16.40
C ASP A 195 2.02 -23.51 16.13
N TYR A 196 1.55 -22.42 15.51
CA TYR A 196 2.38 -21.31 15.07
C TYR A 196 3.07 -20.56 16.22
N GLU A 197 2.40 -20.36 17.36
CA GLU A 197 2.97 -19.58 18.46
C GLU A 197 4.17 -20.29 19.09
N THR A 198 4.07 -21.59 19.28
CA THR A 198 5.19 -22.43 19.77
C THR A 198 6.33 -22.44 18.76
N PHE A 199 6.02 -22.60 17.46
CA PHE A 199 6.97 -22.53 16.40
C PHE A 199 7.67 -21.16 16.35
N ARG A 200 6.91 -20.06 16.39
CA ARG A 200 7.40 -18.69 16.37
C ARG A 200 8.36 -18.42 17.52
N LYS A 201 7.99 -18.75 18.75
CA LYS A 201 8.84 -18.57 19.94
C LYS A 201 10.19 -19.29 19.79
N LYS A 202 10.17 -20.54 19.34
CA LYS A 202 11.39 -21.32 19.09
C LYS A 202 12.32 -20.64 18.10
N TRP A 203 11.79 -20.18 16.95
CA TRP A 203 12.62 -19.64 15.89
C TRP A 203 13.00 -18.17 16.04
N LEU A 204 12.27 -17.41 16.88
CA LEU A 204 12.69 -16.06 17.29
C LEU A 204 13.94 -16.12 18.19
N SER A 205 14.09 -17.14 19.03
CA SER A 205 15.28 -17.35 19.87
C SER A 205 16.41 -18.11 19.18
N PHE A 206 16.26 -18.47 17.91
CA PHE A 206 17.29 -19.18 17.15
C PHE A 206 18.52 -18.30 16.89
N THR A 207 19.70 -18.80 17.28
CA THR A 207 20.99 -18.07 17.18
C THR A 207 21.95 -18.64 16.12
N GLY A 208 21.51 -19.63 15.34
CA GLY A 208 22.28 -20.21 14.25
C GLY A 208 22.31 -19.34 12.99
N ASP A 209 22.74 -19.93 11.87
CA ASP A 209 22.75 -19.22 10.58
C ASP A 209 21.33 -18.76 10.21
N VAL A 210 21.16 -17.47 9.94
CA VAL A 210 19.86 -16.87 9.58
C VAL A 210 19.22 -17.56 8.37
N ARG A 211 20.02 -18.11 7.46
CA ARG A 211 19.56 -18.88 6.29
C ARG A 211 18.84 -20.18 6.67
N GLU A 212 19.04 -20.68 7.88
CA GLU A 212 18.38 -21.87 8.43
C GLU A 212 17.14 -21.53 9.29
N ASN A 213 16.88 -20.24 9.54
CA ASN A 213 15.77 -19.82 10.40
C ASN A 213 14.42 -20.13 9.74
N LYS A 214 13.71 -21.13 10.28
CA LYS A 214 12.45 -21.60 9.70
C LYS A 214 11.30 -20.57 9.79
N LEU A 215 11.32 -19.66 10.76
CA LEU A 215 10.33 -18.56 10.82
C LEU A 215 10.49 -17.64 9.60
N SER A 216 11.75 -17.28 9.27
CA SER A 216 12.04 -16.48 8.07
C SER A 216 11.61 -17.20 6.79
N HIS A 217 11.83 -18.52 6.69
CA HIS A 217 11.38 -19.32 5.54
C HIS A 217 9.86 -19.32 5.40
N VAL A 218 9.15 -19.59 6.47
CA VAL A 218 7.67 -19.64 6.47
C VAL A 218 7.08 -18.27 6.10
N THR A 219 7.60 -17.19 6.70
CA THR A 219 7.17 -15.83 6.37
C THR A 219 7.42 -15.52 4.88
N TRP A 220 8.62 -15.83 4.38
CA TRP A 220 8.94 -15.63 2.97
C TRP A 220 8.04 -16.43 2.04
N GLN A 221 7.75 -17.69 2.33
CA GLN A 221 6.88 -18.53 1.50
C GLN A 221 5.46 -17.97 1.37
N ARG A 222 4.94 -17.32 2.43
CA ARG A 222 3.66 -16.59 2.37
C ARG A 222 3.77 -15.32 1.53
N TYR A 223 4.82 -14.53 1.73
CA TYR A 223 5.03 -13.28 1.00
C TYR A 223 5.37 -13.50 -0.48
N ALA A 224 6.02 -14.62 -0.80
CA ALA A 224 6.35 -15.00 -2.17
C ALA A 224 5.17 -15.55 -2.98
N SER A 225 4.00 -15.75 -2.36
CA SER A 225 2.80 -16.14 -3.09
C SER A 225 2.36 -15.04 -4.06
N SER A 226 1.96 -15.44 -5.27
CA SER A 226 1.36 -14.50 -6.24
C SER A 226 -0.07 -14.07 -5.88
N VAL A 227 -0.69 -14.76 -4.90
CA VAL A 227 -2.00 -14.43 -4.35
C VAL A 227 -1.85 -14.31 -2.84
N TRP A 228 -2.18 -13.13 -2.31
CA TRP A 228 -2.28 -12.88 -0.88
C TRP A 228 -3.74 -13.03 -0.46
N ASP A 229 -4.06 -14.19 0.11
CA ASP A 229 -5.41 -14.57 0.58
C ASP A 229 -5.62 -14.34 2.07
N ASP A 230 -4.60 -13.82 2.74
CA ASP A 230 -4.50 -13.69 4.18
C ASP A 230 -4.37 -12.23 4.68
N ILE A 231 -4.57 -11.26 3.79
CA ILE A 231 -4.62 -9.84 4.15
C ILE A 231 -5.85 -9.57 5.02
N ARG A 232 -5.62 -8.99 6.19
CA ARG A 232 -6.71 -8.60 7.10
C ARG A 232 -7.34 -7.31 6.60
N ILE A 233 -8.56 -7.42 6.07
CA ILE A 233 -9.25 -6.32 5.40
C ILE A 233 -9.55 -5.15 6.35
N ASP A 234 -9.70 -5.45 7.64
CA ASP A 234 -10.04 -4.50 8.69
C ASP A 234 -8.79 -3.97 9.43
N GLU A 235 -7.58 -4.43 9.06
CA GLU A 235 -6.32 -3.95 9.64
C GLU A 235 -5.91 -2.65 8.93
N VAL A 236 -6.58 -1.56 9.31
CA VAL A 236 -6.42 -0.20 8.78
C VAL A 236 -6.34 0.81 9.91
N LEU A 237 -5.79 1.98 9.64
CA LEU A 237 -5.78 3.07 10.61
C LEU A 237 -7.19 3.66 10.81
N GLN A 238 -7.39 4.35 11.93
CA GLN A 238 -8.62 5.11 12.19
C GLN A 238 -8.77 6.18 11.10
N PHE A 239 -9.98 6.24 10.50
CA PHE A 239 -10.29 7.13 9.39
C PHE A 239 -11.73 7.66 9.41
N GLN A 240 -12.60 7.12 10.26
CA GLN A 240 -14.03 7.44 10.23
C GLN A 240 -14.30 8.91 10.54
N ASP A 241 -13.55 9.49 11.47
CA ASP A 241 -13.69 10.88 11.91
C ASP A 241 -13.14 11.91 10.91
N SER A 242 -12.44 11.44 9.85
CA SER A 242 -11.87 12.28 8.79
C SER A 242 -12.75 12.42 7.56
N LYS A 243 -13.92 11.78 7.54
CA LYS A 243 -14.90 11.86 6.44
C LYS A 243 -15.77 13.09 6.61
N ASP A 244 -15.94 13.86 5.55
CA ASP A 244 -16.94 14.92 5.48
C ASP A 244 -18.31 14.35 5.14
N GLU A 245 -19.42 15.01 5.51
CA GLU A 245 -20.80 14.48 5.37
C GLU A 245 -21.18 14.11 3.92
N ASP A 246 -20.62 14.77 2.93
CA ASP A 246 -20.86 14.55 1.49
C ASP A 246 -19.92 13.53 0.86
N ASP A 247 -18.89 13.10 1.59
CA ASP A 247 -17.82 12.27 1.06
C ASP A 247 -17.97 10.78 1.39
N GLU A 248 -18.02 9.99 0.37
CA GLU A 248 -17.26 8.76 0.27
C GLU A 248 -17.52 7.69 1.34
N LYS A 249 -18.71 7.22 1.38
CA LYS A 249 -19.09 6.06 2.22
C LYS A 249 -18.18 4.84 1.99
N HIS A 250 -17.37 4.85 0.93
CA HIS A 250 -16.61 3.69 0.45
C HIS A 250 -15.09 3.83 0.45
N VAL A 251 -14.52 5.02 0.77
CA VAL A 251 -13.08 5.18 0.88
C VAL A 251 -12.56 4.43 2.10
N HIS A 252 -11.55 3.61 1.88
CA HIS A 252 -10.83 2.87 2.90
C HIS A 252 -9.33 3.10 2.76
N PRO A 253 -8.61 3.30 3.87
CA PRO A 253 -7.16 3.27 3.85
C PRO A 253 -6.63 1.93 3.34
N LEU A 254 -5.43 1.95 2.75
CA LEU A 254 -4.73 0.72 2.39
C LEU A 254 -4.43 -0.10 3.65
N GLN A 255 -4.60 -1.42 3.56
CA GLN A 255 -4.38 -2.33 4.69
C GLN A 255 -2.91 -2.30 5.13
N LEU A 256 -2.70 -2.22 6.43
CA LEU A 256 -1.36 -2.20 7.01
C LEU A 256 -0.57 -3.47 6.68
N ASP A 257 -1.23 -4.63 6.55
CA ASP A 257 -0.59 -5.88 6.15
C ASP A 257 0.10 -5.79 4.79
N VAL A 258 -0.54 -5.13 3.81
CA VAL A 258 0.03 -4.94 2.47
C VAL A 258 1.25 -4.03 2.54
N ILE A 259 1.12 -2.90 3.24
CA ILE A 259 2.19 -1.90 3.38
C ILE A 259 3.38 -2.50 4.12
N ASP A 260 3.14 -3.21 5.23
CA ASP A 260 4.19 -3.82 6.05
C ASP A 260 5.03 -4.81 5.25
N ARG A 261 4.39 -5.68 4.46
CA ARG A 261 5.10 -6.62 3.59
C ARG A 261 6.00 -5.89 2.60
N VAL A 262 5.51 -4.83 1.99
CA VAL A 262 6.27 -4.01 1.04
C VAL A 262 7.45 -3.31 1.71
N VAL A 263 7.20 -2.64 2.83
CA VAL A 263 8.24 -1.92 3.58
C VAL A 263 9.30 -2.86 4.10
N GLU A 264 8.91 -4.01 4.66
CA GLU A 264 9.85 -5.01 5.15
C GLU A 264 10.70 -5.60 4.03
N LEU A 265 10.08 -6.01 2.90
CA LEU A 265 10.79 -6.68 1.80
C LEU A 265 11.71 -5.75 1.02
N TYR A 266 11.36 -4.47 0.86
CA TYR A 266 12.00 -3.61 -0.14
C TYR A 266 12.71 -2.39 0.43
N SER A 267 12.89 -2.31 1.76
CA SER A 267 13.68 -1.24 2.38
C SER A 267 14.51 -1.73 3.57
N ASN A 268 15.64 -1.07 3.82
CA ASN A 268 16.42 -1.28 5.03
C ASN A 268 15.92 -0.38 6.17
N PRO A 269 16.16 -0.73 7.46
CA PRO A 269 15.95 0.19 8.57
C PRO A 269 16.65 1.54 8.34
N GLY A 270 15.98 2.64 8.69
CA GLY A 270 16.48 4.02 8.52
C GLY A 270 16.32 4.60 7.11
N GLU A 271 15.94 3.81 6.10
CA GLU A 271 15.68 4.28 4.74
C GLU A 271 14.33 5.02 4.64
N THR A 272 14.17 5.84 3.59
CA THR A 272 13.00 6.70 3.40
C THR A 272 11.95 6.02 2.52
N VAL A 273 10.73 5.94 3.04
CA VAL A 273 9.53 5.45 2.36
C VAL A 273 8.63 6.62 2.01
N LEU A 274 8.33 6.79 0.72
CA LEU A 274 7.50 7.87 0.18
C LEU A 274 6.09 7.37 -0.15
N THR A 275 5.09 8.17 0.22
CA THR A 275 3.73 8.08 -0.32
C THR A 275 3.25 9.47 -0.79
N PRO A 276 2.90 9.63 -2.08
CA PRO A 276 2.37 10.90 -2.60
C PRO A 276 0.88 11.10 -2.30
N PHE A 277 0.19 10.06 -1.81
CA PHE A 277 -1.23 10.05 -1.45
C PHE A 277 -1.39 9.41 -0.07
N MET A 278 -0.96 10.14 0.96
CA MET A 278 -0.82 9.61 2.31
C MET A 278 -2.15 9.22 2.97
N GLY A 279 -3.25 9.87 2.59
CA GLY A 279 -4.53 9.69 3.27
C GLY A 279 -4.40 9.94 4.77
N VAL A 280 -4.87 9.00 5.56
CA VAL A 280 -4.79 9.04 7.04
C VAL A 280 -3.44 8.56 7.61
N GLY A 281 -2.42 8.41 6.74
CA GLY A 281 -1.04 8.18 7.14
C GLY A 281 -0.58 6.73 7.19
N SER A 282 -1.29 5.79 6.57
CA SER A 282 -1.02 4.34 6.72
C SER A 282 0.40 3.94 6.31
N GLU A 283 0.91 4.45 5.20
CA GLU A 283 2.25 4.13 4.69
C GLU A 283 3.34 4.75 5.58
N VAL A 284 3.15 5.99 6.03
CA VAL A 284 4.07 6.67 6.95
C VAL A 284 4.08 5.97 8.30
N TYR A 285 2.91 5.57 8.82
CA TYR A 285 2.75 4.81 10.05
C TYR A 285 3.51 3.48 10.00
N SER A 286 3.31 2.70 8.96
CA SER A 286 4.01 1.41 8.77
C SER A 286 5.52 1.59 8.62
N ALA A 287 5.95 2.60 7.86
CA ALA A 287 7.38 2.92 7.71
C ALA A 287 8.03 3.20 9.08
N VAL A 288 7.44 4.09 9.87
CA VAL A 288 7.97 4.45 11.21
C VAL A 288 7.92 3.26 12.16
N ARG A 289 6.81 2.53 12.21
CA ARG A 289 6.64 1.33 13.04
C ARG A 289 7.71 0.27 12.77
N LEU A 290 8.11 0.12 11.52
CA LEU A 290 9.12 -0.83 11.07
C LEU A 290 10.54 -0.24 11.07
N GLY A 291 10.77 0.93 11.67
CA GLY A 291 12.09 1.54 11.81
C GLY A 291 12.63 2.21 10.55
N ARG A 292 11.77 2.60 9.62
CA ARG A 292 12.09 3.41 8.44
C ARG A 292 11.68 4.86 8.69
N LYS A 293 12.07 5.76 7.79
CA LYS A 293 11.59 7.15 7.78
C LYS A 293 10.41 7.26 6.82
N GLY A 294 9.33 7.90 7.27
CA GLY A 294 8.15 8.13 6.44
C GLY A 294 8.17 9.51 5.78
N PHE A 295 7.82 9.58 4.50
CA PHE A 295 7.58 10.84 3.79
C PHE A 295 6.20 10.78 3.15
N GLY A 296 5.27 11.62 3.61
CA GLY A 296 3.88 11.61 3.18
C GLY A 296 3.38 12.96 2.69
N ILE A 297 2.54 12.94 1.64
CA ILE A 297 1.88 14.13 1.12
C ILE A 297 0.38 13.85 1.07
N GLU A 298 -0.43 14.80 1.53
CA GLU A 298 -1.88 14.70 1.53
C GLU A 298 -2.50 16.04 1.13
N LEU A 299 -3.45 15.99 0.21
CA LEU A 299 -4.13 17.19 -0.31
C LEU A 299 -5.25 17.65 0.62
N LYS A 300 -5.96 16.69 1.24
CA LYS A 300 -7.17 16.92 2.04
C LYS A 300 -6.83 17.21 3.49
N ASP A 301 -7.29 18.35 4.00
CA ASP A 301 -7.05 18.84 5.38
C ASP A 301 -7.51 17.82 6.45
N THR A 302 -8.71 17.26 6.31
CA THR A 302 -9.24 16.31 7.30
C THR A 302 -8.43 15.02 7.37
N TYR A 303 -7.93 14.53 6.23
CA TYR A 303 -7.05 13.37 6.20
C TYR A 303 -5.67 13.67 6.78
N PHE A 304 -5.10 14.84 6.46
CA PHE A 304 -3.84 15.28 7.05
C PHE A 304 -3.93 15.39 8.59
N LYS A 305 -5.01 15.96 9.11
CA LYS A 305 -5.26 16.03 10.56
C LYS A 305 -5.35 14.64 11.19
N GLN A 306 -6.10 13.74 10.56
CA GLN A 306 -6.21 12.36 11.04
C GLN A 306 -4.86 11.63 11.00
N ALA A 307 -4.06 11.82 9.96
CA ALA A 307 -2.71 11.27 9.86
C ALA A 307 -1.82 11.75 11.03
N THR A 308 -1.92 13.03 11.38
CA THR A 308 -1.19 13.61 12.52
C THR A 308 -1.57 12.91 13.84
N ILE A 309 -2.85 12.64 14.05
CA ILE A 309 -3.35 11.92 15.25
C ILE A 309 -2.82 10.48 15.25
N ASN A 310 -2.98 9.75 14.15
CA ASN A 310 -2.54 8.37 14.04
C ASN A 310 -1.03 8.21 14.29
N LEU A 311 -0.22 9.14 13.79
CA LEU A 311 1.24 9.12 13.99
C LEU A 311 1.64 9.50 15.42
N ALA A 312 0.90 10.41 16.06
CA ALA A 312 1.11 10.72 17.49
C ALA A 312 0.81 9.51 18.40
N GLU A 313 -0.27 8.78 18.11
CA GLU A 313 -0.62 7.55 18.84
C GLU A 313 0.44 6.45 18.65
N LEU A 314 1.00 6.30 17.44
CA LEU A 314 2.11 5.37 17.23
C LEU A 314 3.28 5.69 18.14
N LYS A 315 3.65 6.95 18.23
CA LYS A 315 4.78 7.39 19.05
C LYS A 315 4.55 7.08 20.55
N HIS A 316 3.34 7.28 21.04
CA HIS A 316 2.96 6.88 22.41
C HIS A 316 3.12 5.36 22.62
N LYS A 317 2.59 4.54 21.71
CA LYS A 317 2.69 3.07 21.78
C LYS A 317 4.15 2.58 21.77
N MET A 318 5.00 3.18 20.94
CA MET A 318 6.43 2.83 20.87
C MET A 318 7.17 3.19 22.17
N VAL A 319 6.90 4.33 22.77
CA VAL A 319 7.50 4.75 24.04
C VAL A 319 7.03 3.86 25.19
N GLU A 320 5.76 3.45 25.22
CA GLU A 320 5.25 2.52 26.24
C GLU A 320 5.90 1.13 26.12
N GLN A 321 6.06 0.61 24.91
CA GLN A 321 6.76 -0.66 24.69
C GLN A 321 8.23 -0.61 25.14
N GLN A 322 8.93 0.50 24.93
CA GLN A 322 10.32 0.65 25.39
C GLN A 322 10.45 0.72 26.92
N LYS A 323 9.42 1.15 27.63
CA LYS A 323 9.41 1.19 29.12
C LYS A 323 9.16 -0.17 29.76
N LEU A 324 8.69 -1.16 29.01
CA LEU A 324 8.39 -2.51 29.49
C LEU A 324 9.59 -3.47 29.35
N PHE A 325 10.68 -3.00 28.76
CA PHE A 325 11.97 -3.70 28.62
C PHE A 325 13.10 -2.88 29.27
#